data_b799070f21499c9ef2f0cc9997269256
#
_entry.id   b799070f21499c9ef2f0cc9997269256
#
_cell.length_a   1.000
_cell.length_b   1.000
_cell.length_c   1.000
_cell.angle_alpha   90.00
_cell.angle_beta   90.00
_cell.angle_gamma   90.00
#
_symmetry.space_group_name_H-M   'P 1'
#
loop_
_entity.id
_entity.type
_entity.pdbx_description
1 polymer ?
#
loop_
_entity_poly.entity_id
_entity_poly.type
_entity_poly.pdbx_seq_one_letter_code
_entity_poly.pdbx_strand_id
1 'polypeptide(L)'
;NFDNRKRTHLSPALLTSGRTQSRMVAEEEMISVEQREKIRRAYFVEEKNIRQIARELRCSRPTVRKAITLSEPASYTLTVSRPAPVLGPYKERIQELLAENERLPRKQRYTGHKIYQTIQKEGYAGSESTVRGYIARLRQTKKRRKVYLPLEFDPGTDGQVDWGEGVAIIAGERVKVQLFYMRLCYSRKLFMMAFPNQKQEAFFEGHVRAFHHFRGIPQRISYDNLKVAVQRILEGRNRQEQKGFIVFRSHYLFESHFCTPGQGNEKGRVEEGVGFGRRNFMVPLPEVDSFEELNEHLLAQCLADDRRRVDRQPVTIGEAWEMEKPHLLPLPERDFDCCVIRPVTLNPYCQVVLDTNRYSVPAERAYRNLVLKAYPFRVDILYLDKVIASHPRCYGREQDIFDPLHYLPLLEQRPGAFEHAKPIRRWRKEWPPVYERFLGRLQEQGLNGQSIREFVRVLKLHHDHPARLVEQAVKQALEYGCIRADGVELCLHQLLSPDTPVPSLSLADLPKWATVGEQLPDLNCYDQLLEKV
;
A
#
# COMPACT_ATOMS: atom_id res chain seq x y z
N ASN A 1 -16.15 52.65 37.38
CA ASN A 1 -15.36 53.87 37.67
C ASN A 1 -14.55 54.28 36.45
N PHE A 2 -15.01 55.35 35.83
CA PHE A 2 -14.26 56.52 35.38
C PHE A 2 -13.16 56.29 34.34
N ASP A 3 -12.97 57.03 33.31
CA ASP A 3 -13.64 58.18 32.68
C ASP A 3 -12.85 58.58 31.43
N ASN A 4 -13.55 58.90 30.41
CA ASN A 4 -13.51 60.13 29.61
C ASN A 4 -12.28 60.56 28.77
N ARG A 5 -12.62 60.81 27.52
CA ARG A 5 -12.25 62.02 26.67
C ARG A 5 -10.89 62.04 25.95
N LYS A 6 -10.91 62.00 24.62
CA LYS A 6 -10.85 63.24 23.84
C LYS A 6 -11.15 63.03 22.35
N ARG A 7 -12.07 63.89 21.88
CA ARG A 7 -12.35 64.14 20.47
C ARG A 7 -11.20 64.94 19.86
N THR A 8 -10.86 64.64 18.61
CA THR A 8 -10.45 65.74 17.69
C THR A 8 -11.08 65.48 16.32
N HIS A 9 -11.75 66.47 15.85
CA HIS A 9 -12.39 66.66 14.57
C HIS A 9 -11.37 66.70 13.44
N LEU A 10 -11.67 66.02 12.32
CA LEU A 10 -11.35 66.52 10.98
C LEU A 10 -12.45 66.06 10.01
N SER A 11 -12.98 67.07 9.33
CA SER A 11 -14.17 67.03 8.46
C SER A 11 -14.03 66.23 7.18
N PRO A 12 -15.17 65.89 6.55
CA PRO A 12 -15.24 65.00 5.42
C PRO A 12 -15.27 65.75 4.08
N ALA A 13 -14.53 65.28 3.13
CA ALA A 13 -14.83 65.64 1.74
C ALA A 13 -14.38 64.51 0.79
N LEU A 14 -15.30 64.16 -0.11
CA LEU A 14 -15.08 63.46 -1.34
C LEU A 14 -14.84 61.92 -1.26
N LEU A 15 -15.97 61.19 -1.28
CA LEU A 15 -16.14 59.93 -2.03
C LEU A 15 -17.63 59.46 -1.90
N THR A 16 -18.55 60.24 -2.43
CA THR A 16 -19.95 59.83 -2.59
C THR A 16 -20.33 59.93 -4.07
N SER A 17 -20.07 58.91 -4.85
CA SER A 17 -20.77 58.73 -6.15
C SER A 17 -20.89 57.29 -6.64
N GLY A 18 -20.33 56.30 -5.95
CA GLY A 18 -20.37 54.91 -6.43
C GLY A 18 -21.34 53.95 -5.72
N ARG A 19 -21.85 54.29 -4.54
CA ARG A 19 -22.69 53.38 -3.72
C ARG A 19 -24.20 53.62 -3.80
N THR A 20 -24.64 54.74 -4.29
CA THR A 20 -26.07 55.09 -4.34
C THR A 20 -26.78 54.55 -5.57
N GLN A 21 -26.09 54.35 -6.70
CA GLN A 21 -26.73 53.79 -7.90
C GLN A 21 -26.96 52.28 -7.87
N SER A 22 -26.09 51.50 -7.20
CA SER A 22 -26.29 50.03 -7.05
C SER A 22 -27.41 49.65 -6.10
N ARG A 23 -27.75 50.53 -5.13
CA ARG A 23 -28.79 50.23 -4.14
C ARG A 23 -30.19 50.58 -4.63
N MET A 24 -30.32 51.54 -5.55
CA MET A 24 -31.61 51.90 -6.13
C MET A 24 -32.11 50.97 -7.23
N VAL A 25 -31.27 50.16 -7.84
CA VAL A 25 -31.67 49.17 -8.87
C VAL A 25 -32.17 47.86 -8.24
N ALA A 26 -31.83 47.56 -7.00
CA ALA A 26 -32.20 46.31 -6.33
C ALA A 26 -33.55 46.34 -5.61
N GLU A 27 -34.09 47.53 -5.30
CA GLU A 27 -35.37 47.65 -4.58
C GLU A 27 -36.59 47.78 -5.49
N GLU A 28 -36.43 47.94 -6.82
CA GLU A 28 -37.55 48.16 -7.74
C GLU A 28 -38.23 46.90 -8.30
N GLU A 29 -37.84 45.67 -7.96
CA GLU A 29 -38.30 44.47 -8.70
C GLU A 29 -39.14 43.45 -7.97
N MET A 30 -39.49 43.61 -6.71
CA MET A 30 -40.29 42.57 -6.02
C MET A 30 -41.69 43.07 -5.65
N ILE A 31 -42.61 42.98 -6.60
CA ILE A 31 -44.04 42.99 -6.30
C ILE A 31 -44.49 41.55 -5.96
N SER A 32 -45.31 41.41 -4.90
CA SER A 32 -45.90 40.14 -4.55
C SER A 32 -46.84 39.62 -5.64
N VAL A 33 -47.07 38.31 -5.68
CA VAL A 33 -48.01 37.70 -6.63
C VAL A 33 -49.39 38.36 -6.52
N GLU A 34 -49.82 38.69 -5.32
CA GLU A 34 -51.09 39.36 -5.02
C GLU A 34 -51.12 40.81 -5.53
N GLN A 35 -50.04 41.54 -5.37
CA GLN A 35 -49.92 42.88 -5.96
C GLN A 35 -49.95 42.84 -7.49
N ARG A 36 -49.34 41.84 -8.08
CA ARG A 36 -49.36 41.62 -9.51
C ARG A 36 -50.76 41.30 -10.03
N GLU A 37 -51.50 40.43 -9.33
CA GLU A 37 -52.88 40.12 -9.62
C GLU A 37 -53.75 41.41 -9.58
N LYS A 38 -53.63 42.23 -8.52
CA LYS A 38 -54.33 43.51 -8.41
C LYS A 38 -54.00 44.44 -9.57
N ILE A 39 -52.77 44.57 -9.97
CA ILE A 39 -52.35 45.39 -11.12
C ILE A 39 -53.03 44.84 -12.43
N ARG A 40 -52.97 43.56 -12.66
CA ARG A 40 -53.56 42.95 -13.88
C ARG A 40 -55.08 43.07 -13.88
N ARG A 41 -55.74 42.86 -12.75
CA ARG A 41 -57.21 43.03 -12.61
C ARG A 41 -57.62 44.46 -12.84
N ALA A 42 -56.91 45.45 -12.24
CA ALA A 42 -57.18 46.89 -12.46
C ALA A 42 -56.99 47.32 -13.92
N TYR A 43 -56.09 46.68 -14.65
CA TYR A 43 -55.85 46.98 -16.05
C TYR A 43 -56.84 46.28 -17.01
N PHE A 44 -57.02 44.93 -16.86
CA PHE A 44 -57.78 44.17 -17.84
C PHE A 44 -59.28 44.05 -17.52
N VAL A 45 -59.68 44.24 -16.26
CA VAL A 45 -61.07 44.09 -15.82
C VAL A 45 -61.70 45.44 -15.49
N GLU A 46 -60.92 46.34 -14.79
CA GLU A 46 -61.42 47.64 -14.39
C GLU A 46 -61.04 48.75 -15.40
N GLU A 47 -60.41 48.39 -16.52
CA GLU A 47 -59.99 49.29 -17.63
C GLU A 47 -59.24 50.55 -17.22
N LYS A 48 -58.58 50.52 -16.05
CA LYS A 48 -57.80 51.65 -15.53
C LYS A 48 -56.50 51.85 -16.33
N ASN A 49 -56.13 53.13 -16.51
CA ASN A 49 -54.89 53.43 -17.22
C ASN A 49 -53.66 53.23 -16.30
N ILE A 50 -52.47 53.03 -16.89
CA ILE A 50 -51.19 52.72 -16.16
C ILE A 50 -50.86 53.83 -15.12
N ARG A 51 -51.22 55.08 -15.37
CA ARG A 51 -50.96 56.19 -14.44
C ARG A 51 -51.85 56.09 -13.20
N GLN A 52 -53.12 55.75 -13.35
CA GLN A 52 -54.05 55.55 -12.27
C GLN A 52 -53.65 54.34 -11.40
N ILE A 53 -53.34 53.20 -12.03
CA ILE A 53 -52.88 51.98 -11.35
C ILE A 53 -51.61 52.25 -10.54
N ALA A 54 -50.61 52.93 -11.15
CA ALA A 54 -49.36 53.24 -10.47
C ALA A 54 -49.57 54.14 -9.24
N ARG A 55 -50.55 55.09 -9.28
CA ARG A 55 -50.91 55.98 -8.16
C ARG A 55 -51.68 55.22 -7.07
N GLU A 56 -52.68 54.44 -7.44
CA GLU A 56 -53.53 53.69 -6.51
C GLU A 56 -52.78 52.62 -5.74
N LEU A 57 -51.93 51.84 -6.46
CA LEU A 57 -51.18 50.74 -5.87
C LEU A 57 -49.76 51.16 -5.41
N ARG A 58 -49.45 52.46 -5.46
CA ARG A 58 -48.16 53.05 -5.03
C ARG A 58 -46.94 52.32 -5.60
N CYS A 59 -46.97 51.97 -6.89
CA CYS A 59 -45.88 51.33 -7.57
C CYS A 59 -45.41 52.12 -8.80
N SER A 60 -44.20 51.83 -9.32
CA SER A 60 -43.65 52.54 -10.45
C SER A 60 -44.38 52.19 -11.75
N ARG A 61 -44.50 53.12 -12.71
CA ARG A 61 -45.09 52.85 -14.05
C ARG A 61 -44.36 51.71 -14.81
N PRO A 62 -43.03 51.61 -14.77
CA PRO A 62 -42.34 50.45 -15.33
C PRO A 62 -42.75 49.12 -14.67
N THR A 63 -42.96 49.07 -13.34
CA THR A 63 -43.44 47.91 -12.62
C THR A 63 -44.83 47.49 -13.07
N VAL A 64 -45.77 48.46 -13.25
CA VAL A 64 -47.13 48.20 -13.79
C VAL A 64 -47.01 47.63 -15.21
N ARG A 65 -46.21 48.22 -16.09
CA ARG A 65 -46.00 47.70 -17.46
C ARG A 65 -45.45 46.26 -17.44
N LYS A 66 -44.41 45.98 -16.64
CA LYS A 66 -43.86 44.63 -16.50
C LYS A 66 -44.94 43.64 -16.01
N ALA A 67 -45.76 44.01 -15.02
CA ALA A 67 -46.82 43.14 -14.52
C ALA A 67 -47.92 42.86 -15.52
N ILE A 68 -48.21 43.78 -16.46
CA ILE A 68 -49.19 43.62 -17.54
C ILE A 68 -48.61 42.75 -18.65
N THR A 69 -47.37 42.99 -19.11
CA THR A 69 -46.75 42.38 -20.26
C THR A 69 -46.32 40.93 -20.04
N LEU A 70 -45.81 40.58 -18.82
CA LEU A 70 -45.36 39.24 -18.50
C LEU A 70 -46.55 38.46 -17.91
N SER A 71 -46.87 37.29 -18.49
CA SER A 71 -47.91 36.36 -17.96
C SER A 71 -47.50 35.68 -16.66
N GLU A 72 -46.21 35.40 -16.47
CA GLU A 72 -45.66 34.75 -15.28
C GLU A 72 -44.73 35.66 -14.47
N PRO A 73 -44.64 35.45 -13.14
CA PRO A 73 -43.65 36.15 -12.34
C PRO A 73 -42.24 35.81 -12.83
N ALA A 74 -41.38 36.79 -13.03
CA ALA A 74 -39.99 36.55 -13.35
C ALA A 74 -39.34 35.68 -12.24
N SER A 75 -38.73 34.56 -12.62
CA SER A 75 -37.99 33.74 -11.66
C SER A 75 -36.84 34.55 -11.06
N TYR A 76 -36.65 34.41 -9.76
CA TYR A 76 -35.56 35.09 -9.04
C TYR A 76 -34.19 34.62 -9.59
N THR A 77 -33.49 35.50 -10.27
CA THR A 77 -32.12 35.29 -10.75
C THR A 77 -31.13 35.98 -9.82
N LEU A 78 -30.33 35.17 -9.12
CA LEU A 78 -29.27 35.68 -8.26
C LEU A 78 -28.13 36.19 -9.16
N THR A 79 -27.98 37.50 -9.30
CA THR A 79 -26.91 38.13 -10.07
C THR A 79 -25.56 38.11 -9.36
N VAL A 80 -25.55 37.99 -8.04
CA VAL A 80 -24.32 37.88 -7.22
C VAL A 80 -24.36 36.61 -6.41
N SER A 81 -23.30 35.79 -6.55
CA SER A 81 -23.14 34.54 -5.78
C SER A 81 -23.08 34.85 -4.27
N ARG A 82 -23.85 34.08 -3.48
CA ARG A 82 -23.81 34.23 -2.00
C ARG A 82 -22.40 33.94 -1.49
N PRO A 83 -21.88 34.76 -0.55
CA PRO A 83 -20.60 34.51 0.08
C PRO A 83 -20.63 33.16 0.80
N ALA A 84 -19.54 32.40 0.72
CA ALA A 84 -19.38 31.08 1.36
C ALA A 84 -18.28 31.18 2.43
N PRO A 85 -18.57 31.73 3.62
CA PRO A 85 -17.53 32.08 4.60
C PRO A 85 -16.76 30.87 5.11
N VAL A 86 -17.40 29.72 5.27
CA VAL A 86 -16.77 28.48 5.75
C VAL A 86 -16.00 27.75 4.65
N LEU A 87 -16.55 27.67 3.43
CA LEU A 87 -15.90 26.97 2.31
C LEU A 87 -14.92 27.87 1.54
N GLY A 88 -15.10 29.19 1.63
CA GLY A 88 -14.33 30.19 0.86
C GLY A 88 -12.82 29.95 0.89
N PRO A 89 -12.19 29.88 2.08
CA PRO A 89 -10.75 29.67 2.24
C PRO A 89 -10.22 28.37 1.61
N TYR A 90 -11.06 27.36 1.51
CA TYR A 90 -10.67 26.02 1.02
C TYR A 90 -10.96 25.80 -0.48
N LYS A 91 -11.55 26.78 -1.18
CA LYS A 91 -11.90 26.62 -2.59
C LYS A 91 -10.68 26.44 -3.49
N GLU A 92 -9.61 27.17 -3.25
CA GLU A 92 -8.33 27.04 -3.97
C GLU A 92 -7.72 25.67 -3.72
N ARG A 93 -7.66 25.24 -2.46
CA ARG A 93 -7.16 23.91 -2.10
C ARG A 93 -7.95 22.77 -2.76
N ILE A 94 -9.27 22.88 -2.84
CA ILE A 94 -10.13 21.92 -3.55
C ILE A 94 -9.81 21.92 -5.05
N GLN A 95 -9.54 23.07 -5.66
CA GLN A 95 -9.17 23.16 -7.08
C GLN A 95 -7.80 22.56 -7.34
N GLU A 96 -6.82 22.75 -6.45
CA GLU A 96 -5.50 22.11 -6.54
C GLU A 96 -5.63 20.58 -6.52
N LEU A 97 -6.37 20.00 -5.56
CA LEU A 97 -6.62 18.57 -5.47
C LEU A 97 -7.37 18.03 -6.71
N LEU A 98 -8.25 18.84 -7.30
CA LEU A 98 -8.92 18.50 -8.56
C LEU A 98 -7.98 18.60 -9.77
N ALA A 99 -7.03 19.54 -9.78
CA ALA A 99 -6.02 19.66 -10.82
C ALA A 99 -4.98 18.52 -10.73
N GLU A 100 -4.62 18.08 -9.53
CA GLU A 100 -3.79 16.89 -9.32
C GLU A 100 -4.42 15.64 -9.97
N ASN A 101 -5.75 15.54 -10.01
CA ASN A 101 -6.45 14.47 -10.70
C ASN A 101 -6.11 14.35 -12.20
N GLU A 102 -5.65 15.40 -12.85
CA GLU A 102 -5.23 15.35 -14.26
C GLU A 102 -3.95 14.53 -14.44
N ARG A 103 -3.09 14.52 -13.42
CA ARG A 103 -1.85 13.74 -13.38
C ARG A 103 -2.06 12.31 -12.91
N LEU A 104 -3.18 12.03 -12.21
CA LEU A 104 -3.52 10.71 -11.69
C LEU A 104 -4.29 9.87 -12.71
N PRO A 105 -4.10 8.54 -12.72
CA PRO A 105 -4.90 7.63 -13.53
C PRO A 105 -6.40 7.84 -13.27
N ARG A 106 -7.25 7.80 -14.31
CA ARG A 106 -8.69 8.07 -14.20
C ARG A 106 -9.38 7.32 -13.06
N LYS A 107 -8.92 6.10 -12.78
CA LYS A 107 -9.50 5.21 -11.78
C LYS A 107 -8.98 5.48 -10.35
N GLN A 108 -7.95 6.31 -10.18
CA GLN A 108 -7.28 6.62 -8.91
C GLN A 108 -7.34 8.12 -8.57
N ARG A 109 -8.42 8.80 -8.98
CA ARG A 109 -8.65 10.22 -8.76
C ARG A 109 -9.34 10.51 -7.43
N TYR A 110 -9.06 11.66 -6.83
CA TYR A 110 -9.76 12.12 -5.62
C TYR A 110 -11.27 12.13 -5.83
N THR A 111 -12.01 11.56 -4.88
CA THR A 111 -13.47 11.69 -4.79
C THR A 111 -13.85 12.93 -3.98
N GLY A 112 -15.11 13.36 -4.05
CA GLY A 112 -15.59 14.43 -3.19
C GLY A 112 -15.45 14.12 -1.70
N HIS A 113 -15.62 12.86 -1.31
CA HIS A 113 -15.39 12.39 0.07
C HIS A 113 -13.92 12.48 0.47
N LYS A 114 -13.00 12.02 -0.37
CA LYS A 114 -11.57 12.10 -0.07
C LYS A 114 -11.07 13.54 0.01
N ILE A 115 -11.56 14.41 -0.89
CA ILE A 115 -11.28 15.86 -0.82
C ILE A 115 -11.80 16.45 0.51
N TYR A 116 -13.03 16.09 0.91
CA TYR A 116 -13.58 16.51 2.19
C TYR A 116 -12.71 16.08 3.37
N GLN A 117 -12.31 14.79 3.44
CA GLN A 117 -11.43 14.28 4.49
C GLN A 117 -10.08 15.01 4.51
N THR A 118 -9.53 15.35 3.34
CA THR A 118 -8.25 16.06 3.25
C THR A 118 -8.36 17.46 3.83
N ILE A 119 -9.34 18.26 3.39
CA ILE A 119 -9.51 19.62 3.90
C ILE A 119 -10.01 19.67 5.36
N GLN A 120 -10.70 18.62 5.82
CA GLN A 120 -11.09 18.47 7.23
C GLN A 120 -9.87 18.34 8.14
N LYS A 121 -8.86 17.59 7.73
CA LYS A 121 -7.56 17.51 8.42
C LYS A 121 -6.82 18.86 8.41
N GLU A 122 -7.08 19.69 7.41
CA GLU A 122 -6.54 21.05 7.27
C GLU A 122 -7.39 22.11 8.03
N GLY A 123 -8.42 21.69 8.79
CA GLY A 123 -9.23 22.55 9.67
C GLY A 123 -10.62 22.94 9.13
N TYR A 124 -11.10 22.35 8.04
CA TYR A 124 -12.44 22.63 7.54
C TYR A 124 -13.53 22.08 8.47
N ALA A 125 -14.38 22.95 9.02
CA ALA A 125 -15.47 22.59 9.95
C ALA A 125 -16.86 22.49 9.29
N GLY A 126 -16.96 22.64 7.98
CA GLY A 126 -18.23 22.58 7.26
C GLY A 126 -18.67 21.16 6.88
N SER A 127 -19.86 21.03 6.27
CA SER A 127 -20.41 19.73 5.88
C SER A 127 -19.80 19.19 4.58
N GLU A 128 -19.73 17.87 4.46
CA GLU A 128 -19.32 17.17 3.24
C GLU A 128 -20.25 17.50 2.05
N SER A 129 -21.55 17.67 2.30
CA SER A 129 -22.54 18.00 1.27
C SER A 129 -22.23 19.32 0.57
N THR A 130 -21.74 20.32 1.32
CA THR A 130 -21.31 21.61 0.77
C THR A 130 -20.11 21.46 -0.17
N VAL A 131 -19.12 20.66 0.23
CA VAL A 131 -17.94 20.34 -0.60
C VAL A 131 -18.35 19.60 -1.87
N ARG A 132 -19.16 18.54 -1.74
CA ARG A 132 -19.69 17.80 -2.90
C ARG A 132 -20.51 18.67 -3.86
N GLY A 133 -21.35 19.55 -3.31
CA GLY A 133 -22.13 20.51 -4.12
C GLY A 133 -21.24 21.48 -4.89
N TYR A 134 -20.15 21.95 -4.29
CA TYR A 134 -19.17 22.80 -4.95
C TYR A 134 -18.44 22.05 -6.06
N ILE A 135 -17.95 20.83 -5.80
CA ILE A 135 -17.27 19.99 -6.80
C ILE A 135 -18.22 19.63 -7.95
N ALA A 136 -19.50 19.33 -7.68
CA ALA A 136 -20.49 19.02 -8.71
C ALA A 136 -20.71 20.21 -9.66
N ARG A 137 -20.77 21.42 -9.13
CA ARG A 137 -20.85 22.66 -9.93
C ARG A 137 -19.62 22.88 -10.79
N LEU A 138 -18.42 22.60 -10.26
CA LEU A 138 -17.18 22.69 -11.03
C LEU A 138 -17.10 21.67 -12.18
N ARG A 139 -17.65 20.50 -11.97
CA ARG A 139 -17.55 19.39 -12.95
C ARG A 139 -18.61 19.43 -14.05
N GLN A 140 -19.70 20.15 -13.91
CA GLN A 140 -20.82 20.26 -14.90
C GLN A 140 -21.26 18.93 -15.56
N THR A 141 -21.15 17.81 -14.88
CA THR A 141 -21.40 16.49 -15.49
C THR A 141 -22.75 15.91 -15.08
N LYS A 142 -23.71 15.85 -16.01
CA LYS A 142 -24.93 15.04 -15.91
C LYS A 142 -24.55 13.56 -16.06
N LYS A 143 -24.24 12.85 -14.94
CA LYS A 143 -24.13 11.38 -15.00
C LYS A 143 -25.52 10.76 -15.12
N ARG A 144 -25.75 9.92 -16.15
CA ARG A 144 -26.94 9.03 -16.20
C ARG A 144 -26.94 8.15 -14.94
N ARG A 145 -28.00 8.16 -14.17
CA ARG A 145 -28.19 7.27 -13.01
C ARG A 145 -28.36 5.84 -13.50
N LYS A 146 -27.48 4.94 -13.06
CA LYS A 146 -27.69 3.51 -13.19
C LYS A 146 -28.70 3.07 -12.14
N VAL A 147 -29.69 2.25 -12.51
CA VAL A 147 -30.71 1.71 -11.61
C VAL A 147 -30.36 0.26 -11.31
N TYR A 148 -30.35 -0.12 -10.04
CA TYR A 148 -30.02 -1.47 -9.54
C TYR A 148 -31.10 -1.97 -8.60
N LEU A 149 -31.29 -3.29 -8.56
CA LEU A 149 -32.13 -3.92 -7.54
C LEU A 149 -31.40 -3.91 -6.19
N PRO A 150 -32.06 -3.55 -5.09
CA PRO A 150 -31.50 -3.73 -3.76
C PRO A 150 -31.41 -5.24 -3.46
N LEU A 151 -30.21 -5.68 -3.02
CA LEU A 151 -29.94 -7.06 -2.64
C LEU A 151 -29.64 -7.12 -1.14
N GLU A 152 -30.23 -8.09 -0.46
CA GLU A 152 -29.94 -8.46 0.91
C GLU A 152 -29.20 -9.80 0.92
N PHE A 153 -28.27 -9.95 1.86
CA PHE A 153 -27.44 -11.14 2.01
C PHE A 153 -27.47 -11.61 3.45
N ASP A 154 -27.55 -12.91 3.64
CA ASP A 154 -27.45 -13.51 4.96
C ASP A 154 -26.01 -13.50 5.48
N PRO A 155 -25.79 -13.47 6.83
CA PRO A 155 -24.46 -13.48 7.40
C PRO A 155 -23.66 -14.71 6.97
N GLY A 156 -22.40 -14.53 6.61
CA GLY A 156 -21.45 -15.59 6.26
C GLY A 156 -21.70 -16.31 4.94
N THR A 157 -22.78 -15.98 4.21
CA THR A 157 -23.12 -16.71 2.99
C THR A 157 -22.33 -16.28 1.78
N ASP A 158 -22.19 -14.98 1.53
CA ASP A 158 -21.71 -14.47 0.26
C ASP A 158 -20.47 -13.56 0.40
N GLY A 159 -19.45 -13.90 -0.38
CA GLY A 159 -18.29 -13.05 -0.65
C GLY A 159 -18.21 -12.66 -2.13
N GLN A 160 -17.54 -11.59 -2.42
CA GLN A 160 -17.30 -11.12 -3.79
C GLN A 160 -15.83 -10.81 -4.01
N VAL A 161 -15.26 -11.29 -5.13
CA VAL A 161 -13.88 -11.07 -5.52
C VAL A 161 -13.82 -10.35 -6.85
N ASP A 162 -12.92 -9.38 -6.95
CA ASP A 162 -12.62 -8.67 -8.19
C ASP A 162 -11.15 -8.24 -8.24
N TRP A 163 -10.69 -7.88 -9.43
CA TRP A 163 -9.38 -7.31 -9.67
C TRP A 163 -9.46 -5.87 -10.13
N GLY A 164 -8.53 -5.08 -9.68
CA GLY A 164 -8.33 -3.72 -10.16
C GLY A 164 -6.90 -3.44 -10.54
N GLU A 165 -6.70 -2.31 -11.18
CA GLU A 165 -5.39 -1.76 -11.47
C GLU A 165 -5.20 -0.48 -10.67
N GLY A 166 -4.04 -0.31 -10.07
CA GLY A 166 -3.60 0.90 -9.40
C GLY A 166 -2.20 1.30 -9.84
N VAL A 167 -1.71 2.39 -9.28
CA VAL A 167 -0.33 2.86 -9.43
C VAL A 167 0.19 3.20 -8.05
N ALA A 168 1.45 2.85 -7.78
CA ALA A 168 2.20 3.24 -6.60
C ALA A 168 3.61 3.67 -7.02
N ILE A 169 4.31 4.38 -6.16
CA ILE A 169 5.76 4.62 -6.27
C ILE A 169 6.41 3.62 -5.34
N ILE A 170 7.20 2.69 -5.90
CA ILE A 170 7.89 1.64 -5.13
C ILE A 170 9.38 1.80 -5.39
N ALA A 171 10.17 1.99 -4.33
CA ALA A 171 11.61 2.28 -4.42
C ALA A 171 11.95 3.43 -5.38
N GLY A 172 11.12 4.49 -5.37
CA GLY A 172 11.26 5.66 -6.23
C GLY A 172 10.75 5.48 -7.67
N GLU A 173 10.34 4.28 -8.08
CA GLU A 173 9.81 4.01 -9.42
C GLU A 173 8.29 3.94 -9.44
N ARG A 174 7.69 4.51 -10.50
CA ARG A 174 6.24 4.47 -10.70
C ARG A 174 5.82 3.13 -11.27
N VAL A 175 5.23 2.27 -10.43
CA VAL A 175 4.86 0.89 -10.76
C VAL A 175 3.35 0.76 -10.92
N LYS A 176 2.92 0.05 -11.97
CA LYS A 176 1.54 -0.41 -12.13
C LYS A 176 1.34 -1.67 -11.30
N VAL A 177 0.42 -1.62 -10.34
CA VAL A 177 0.10 -2.73 -9.45
C VAL A 177 -1.27 -3.33 -9.76
N GLN A 178 -1.42 -4.63 -9.52
CA GLN A 178 -2.69 -5.34 -9.60
C GLN A 178 -3.29 -5.44 -8.20
N LEU A 179 -4.52 -4.97 -8.05
CA LEU A 179 -5.21 -4.92 -6.76
C LEU A 179 -6.20 -6.07 -6.68
N PHE A 180 -5.90 -7.05 -5.86
CA PHE A 180 -6.87 -8.06 -5.44
C PHE A 180 -7.84 -7.41 -4.45
N TYR A 181 -9.12 -7.63 -4.65
CA TYR A 181 -10.18 -7.10 -3.82
C TYR A 181 -11.15 -8.22 -3.45
N MET A 182 -11.41 -8.38 -2.17
CA MET A 182 -12.45 -9.28 -1.67
C MET A 182 -13.31 -8.56 -0.62
N ARG A 183 -14.60 -8.83 -0.62
CA ARG A 183 -15.56 -8.25 0.32
C ARG A 183 -16.60 -9.26 0.75
N LEU A 184 -16.92 -9.29 2.03
CA LEU A 184 -18.12 -9.96 2.56
C LEU A 184 -19.37 -9.16 2.17
N CYS A 185 -20.45 -9.85 1.82
CA CYS A 185 -21.64 -9.18 1.29
C CYS A 185 -22.57 -8.65 2.40
N TYR A 186 -22.61 -9.29 3.56
CA TYR A 186 -23.43 -8.86 4.70
C TYR A 186 -22.80 -7.66 5.42
N SER A 187 -21.65 -7.83 6.05
CA SER A 187 -20.97 -6.77 6.83
C SER A 187 -20.38 -5.66 5.99
N ARG A 188 -20.13 -5.90 4.71
CA ARG A 188 -19.36 -5.03 3.80
C ARG A 188 -17.88 -4.95 4.14
N LYS A 189 -17.39 -5.76 5.07
CA LYS A 189 -15.95 -5.82 5.39
C LYS A 189 -15.17 -6.18 4.15
N LEU A 190 -14.13 -5.39 3.89
CA LEU A 190 -13.32 -5.53 2.68
C LEU A 190 -11.87 -5.88 3.00
N PHE A 191 -11.24 -6.55 2.06
CA PHE A 191 -9.81 -6.81 2.02
C PHE A 191 -9.25 -6.39 0.68
N MET A 192 -8.09 -5.75 0.68
CA MET A 192 -7.36 -5.35 -0.51
C MET A 192 -5.88 -5.63 -0.37
N MET A 193 -5.28 -6.20 -1.42
CA MET A 193 -3.86 -6.51 -1.48
C MET A 193 -3.31 -6.22 -2.88
N ALA A 194 -2.10 -5.68 -2.96
CA ALA A 194 -1.41 -5.34 -4.19
C ALA A 194 -0.46 -6.47 -4.62
N PHE A 195 -0.45 -6.77 -5.92
CA PHE A 195 0.39 -7.77 -6.54
C PHE A 195 1.07 -7.23 -7.82
N PRO A 196 2.21 -7.78 -8.22
CA PRO A 196 2.86 -7.43 -9.49
C PRO A 196 2.06 -7.86 -10.72
N ASN A 197 1.24 -8.92 -10.61
CA ASN A 197 0.42 -9.47 -11.69
C ASN A 197 -0.83 -10.17 -11.15
N GLN A 198 -1.69 -10.67 -12.08
CA GLN A 198 -2.92 -11.41 -11.75
C GLN A 198 -2.79 -12.91 -12.08
N LYS A 199 -1.58 -13.50 -11.90
CA LYS A 199 -1.39 -14.95 -12.11
C LYS A 199 -2.05 -15.76 -11.00
N GLN A 200 -2.09 -17.08 -11.19
CA GLN A 200 -2.79 -18.03 -10.31
C GLN A 200 -2.28 -17.96 -8.86
N GLU A 201 -0.97 -17.87 -8.67
CA GLU A 201 -0.34 -17.77 -7.36
C GLU A 201 -0.78 -16.50 -6.59
N ALA A 202 -0.88 -15.37 -7.29
CA ALA A 202 -1.36 -14.11 -6.70
C ALA A 202 -2.87 -14.16 -6.37
N PHE A 203 -3.64 -14.86 -7.22
CA PHE A 203 -5.07 -15.04 -6.98
C PHE A 203 -5.34 -15.88 -5.74
N PHE A 204 -4.62 -16.99 -5.57
CA PHE A 204 -4.77 -17.85 -4.39
C PHE A 204 -4.26 -17.16 -3.12
N GLU A 205 -3.09 -16.54 -3.17
CA GLU A 205 -2.54 -15.79 -2.03
C GLU A 205 -3.49 -14.68 -1.57
N GLY A 206 -4.10 -13.94 -2.51
CA GLY A 206 -5.08 -12.92 -2.20
C GLY A 206 -6.29 -13.46 -1.42
N HIS A 207 -6.78 -14.65 -1.78
CA HIS A 207 -7.87 -15.31 -1.05
C HIS A 207 -7.44 -15.75 0.35
N VAL A 208 -6.28 -16.42 0.46
CA VAL A 208 -5.77 -16.89 1.75
C VAL A 208 -5.63 -15.72 2.73
N ARG A 209 -5.02 -14.63 2.29
CA ARG A 209 -4.88 -13.43 3.11
C ARG A 209 -6.22 -12.77 3.46
N ALA A 210 -7.18 -12.79 2.54
CA ALA A 210 -8.53 -12.31 2.80
C ALA A 210 -9.24 -13.17 3.85
N PHE A 211 -9.14 -14.50 3.76
CA PHE A 211 -9.74 -15.43 4.72
C PHE A 211 -9.17 -15.22 6.13
N HIS A 212 -7.88 -15.05 6.26
CA HIS A 212 -7.25 -14.69 7.55
C HIS A 212 -7.73 -13.32 8.07
N HIS A 213 -7.85 -12.31 7.20
CA HIS A 213 -8.37 -10.99 7.58
C HIS A 213 -9.83 -11.06 8.06
N PHE A 214 -10.66 -11.88 7.42
CA PHE A 214 -12.06 -12.09 7.83
C PHE A 214 -12.19 -13.06 9.01
N ARG A 215 -11.13 -13.79 9.35
CA ARG A 215 -11.14 -14.87 10.35
C ARG A 215 -12.14 -15.98 10.04
N GLY A 216 -12.31 -16.28 8.75
CA GLY A 216 -13.22 -17.31 8.26
C GLY A 216 -13.44 -17.17 6.76
N ILE A 217 -14.25 -18.08 6.21
CA ILE A 217 -14.45 -18.22 4.77
C ILE A 217 -15.94 -18.09 4.48
N PRO A 218 -16.39 -17.22 3.55
CA PRO A 218 -17.80 -17.17 3.15
C PRO A 218 -18.16 -18.45 2.40
N GLN A 219 -19.39 -18.94 2.62
CA GLN A 219 -19.86 -20.20 2.03
C GLN A 219 -19.84 -20.18 0.50
N ARG A 220 -20.12 -19.04 -0.12
CA ARG A 220 -20.13 -18.84 -1.56
C ARG A 220 -19.34 -17.59 -1.95
N ILE A 221 -18.51 -17.69 -2.99
CA ILE A 221 -17.73 -16.56 -3.50
C ILE A 221 -18.11 -16.31 -4.96
N SER A 222 -18.50 -15.07 -5.23
CA SER A 222 -18.87 -14.61 -6.57
C SER A 222 -17.70 -14.00 -7.29
N TYR A 223 -17.45 -14.45 -8.52
CA TYR A 223 -16.36 -14.02 -9.40
C TYR A 223 -16.90 -13.39 -10.67
N ASP A 224 -16.16 -12.41 -11.22
CA ASP A 224 -16.24 -12.15 -12.65
C ASP A 224 -15.58 -13.29 -13.45
N ASN A 225 -15.73 -13.28 -14.77
CA ASN A 225 -15.14 -14.27 -15.68
C ASN A 225 -13.60 -14.17 -15.71
N LEU A 226 -12.96 -14.50 -14.58
CA LEU A 226 -11.50 -14.47 -14.43
C LEU A 226 -10.86 -15.66 -15.13
N LYS A 227 -9.92 -15.41 -16.05
CA LYS A 227 -9.17 -16.46 -16.78
C LYS A 227 -8.42 -17.42 -15.85
N VAL A 228 -8.12 -17.01 -14.63
CA VAL A 228 -7.42 -17.83 -13.62
C VAL A 228 -8.34 -18.91 -13.05
N ALA A 229 -9.62 -18.59 -12.85
CA ALA A 229 -10.61 -19.53 -12.30
C ALA A 229 -11.32 -20.33 -13.41
N VAL A 230 -11.47 -19.76 -14.60
CA VAL A 230 -12.27 -20.33 -15.70
C VAL A 230 -11.40 -20.70 -16.89
N GLN A 231 -11.42 -21.98 -17.29
CA GLN A 231 -10.75 -22.46 -18.51
C GLN A 231 -11.59 -22.16 -19.75
N ARG A 232 -12.90 -22.39 -19.69
CA ARG A 232 -13.82 -22.19 -20.81
C ARG A 232 -15.19 -21.73 -20.32
N ILE A 233 -15.75 -20.71 -20.99
CA ILE A 233 -17.11 -20.25 -20.79
C ILE A 233 -18.03 -21.11 -21.64
N LEU A 234 -18.99 -21.79 -21.00
CA LEU A 234 -20.04 -22.56 -21.63
C LEU A 234 -21.33 -21.71 -21.73
N GLU A 235 -22.44 -22.28 -22.17
CA GLU A 235 -23.71 -21.56 -22.25
C GLU A 235 -24.24 -21.13 -20.88
N GLY A 236 -24.75 -19.92 -20.78
CA GLY A 236 -25.35 -19.35 -19.56
C GLY A 236 -24.32 -19.17 -18.43
N ARG A 237 -24.62 -19.73 -17.25
CA ARG A 237 -23.77 -19.69 -16.05
C ARG A 237 -22.75 -20.82 -15.97
N ASN A 238 -22.80 -21.80 -16.85
CA ASN A 238 -21.92 -22.96 -16.82
C ASN A 238 -20.49 -22.58 -17.21
N ARG A 239 -19.51 -23.10 -16.48
CA ARG A 239 -18.07 -22.85 -16.68
C ARG A 239 -17.29 -24.16 -16.53
N GLN A 240 -16.21 -24.28 -17.30
CA GLN A 240 -15.18 -25.27 -17.02
C GLN A 240 -14.11 -24.58 -16.21
N GLU A 241 -14.04 -24.92 -14.92
CA GLU A 241 -13.06 -24.38 -13.98
C GLU A 241 -11.66 -24.95 -14.22
N GLN A 242 -10.64 -24.18 -13.88
CA GLN A 242 -9.26 -24.65 -13.91
C GLN A 242 -9.02 -25.68 -12.80
N LYS A 243 -8.27 -26.76 -13.10
CA LYS A 243 -7.97 -27.82 -12.12
C LYS A 243 -7.38 -27.27 -10.81
N GLY A 244 -6.43 -26.34 -10.90
CA GLY A 244 -5.83 -25.71 -9.73
C GLY A 244 -6.84 -24.95 -8.88
N PHE A 245 -7.83 -24.31 -9.50
CA PHE A 245 -8.89 -23.61 -8.79
C PHE A 245 -9.86 -24.58 -8.08
N ILE A 246 -10.19 -25.72 -8.72
CA ILE A 246 -11.00 -26.77 -8.09
C ILE A 246 -10.32 -27.32 -6.83
N VAL A 247 -9.02 -27.59 -6.89
CA VAL A 247 -8.24 -28.06 -5.74
C VAL A 247 -8.22 -27.02 -4.63
N PHE A 248 -7.99 -25.74 -4.98
CA PHE A 248 -8.02 -24.61 -4.04
C PHE A 248 -9.39 -24.50 -3.34
N ARG A 249 -10.47 -24.48 -4.12
CA ARG A 249 -11.85 -24.41 -3.62
C ARG A 249 -12.21 -25.58 -2.71
N SER A 250 -11.79 -26.79 -3.08
CA SER A 250 -12.00 -28.01 -2.28
C SER A 250 -11.25 -27.98 -0.94
N HIS A 251 -10.08 -27.32 -0.90
CA HIS A 251 -9.32 -27.16 0.35
C HIS A 251 -10.05 -26.26 1.36
N TYR A 252 -10.68 -25.17 0.88
CA TYR A 252 -11.38 -24.20 1.70
C TYR A 252 -12.91 -24.42 1.80
N LEU A 253 -13.46 -25.38 1.08
CA LEU A 253 -14.86 -25.83 1.10
C LEU A 253 -15.91 -24.76 0.74
N PHE A 254 -15.55 -23.70 0.03
CA PHE A 254 -16.51 -22.71 -0.44
C PHE A 254 -17.08 -23.06 -1.82
N GLU A 255 -18.25 -22.52 -2.13
CA GLU A 255 -18.87 -22.61 -3.46
C GLU A 255 -18.43 -21.45 -4.37
N SER A 256 -18.15 -21.73 -5.64
CA SER A 256 -17.87 -20.70 -6.63
C SER A 256 -19.11 -20.32 -7.43
N HIS A 257 -19.38 -19.04 -7.53
CA HIS A 257 -20.44 -18.48 -8.37
C HIS A 257 -19.85 -17.54 -9.42
N PHE A 258 -20.17 -17.75 -10.70
CA PHE A 258 -19.69 -16.92 -11.79
C PHE A 258 -20.80 -16.04 -12.37
N CYS A 259 -20.59 -14.73 -12.43
CA CYS A 259 -21.55 -13.78 -12.97
C CYS A 259 -21.78 -14.00 -14.47
N THR A 260 -23.01 -13.76 -14.94
CA THR A 260 -23.36 -13.89 -16.36
C THR A 260 -22.70 -12.78 -17.16
N PRO A 261 -22.04 -13.10 -18.32
CA PRO A 261 -21.44 -12.08 -19.19
C PRO A 261 -22.47 -11.03 -19.64
N GLY A 262 -22.15 -9.75 -19.48
CA GLY A 262 -22.99 -8.65 -19.96
C GLY A 262 -24.13 -8.21 -19.05
N GLN A 263 -24.47 -8.95 -18.00
CA GLN A 263 -25.45 -8.54 -16.99
C GLN A 263 -24.78 -7.77 -15.84
N GLY A 264 -24.46 -6.49 -16.05
CA GLY A 264 -23.91 -5.60 -15.02
C GLY A 264 -24.79 -5.43 -13.78
N ASN A 265 -26.03 -5.91 -13.81
CA ASN A 265 -26.98 -5.84 -12.69
C ASN A 265 -26.61 -6.81 -11.53
N GLU A 266 -26.01 -7.96 -11.82
CA GLU A 266 -25.49 -8.89 -10.83
C GLU A 266 -24.20 -8.34 -10.16
N LYS A 267 -23.51 -7.40 -10.82
CA LYS A 267 -22.25 -6.76 -10.40
C LYS A 267 -22.40 -5.41 -9.68
N GLY A 268 -23.60 -4.88 -9.56
CA GLY A 268 -23.87 -3.48 -9.21
C GLY A 268 -23.15 -2.90 -8.00
N ARG A 269 -22.54 -3.75 -7.17
CA ARG A 269 -21.77 -3.34 -5.97
C ARG A 269 -20.28 -3.72 -5.99
N VAL A 270 -19.84 -4.65 -6.86
CA VAL A 270 -18.42 -5.09 -6.90
C VAL A 270 -17.53 -4.09 -7.62
N GLU A 271 -17.95 -3.59 -8.79
CA GLU A 271 -17.21 -2.54 -9.51
C GLU A 271 -17.08 -1.27 -8.68
N GLU A 272 -18.07 -0.98 -7.81
CA GLU A 272 -17.99 0.11 -6.84
C GLU A 272 -16.95 -0.17 -5.76
N GLY A 273 -16.75 -1.43 -5.34
CA GLY A 273 -15.85 -1.81 -4.26
C GLY A 273 -14.38 -1.63 -4.60
N VAL A 274 -13.91 -2.20 -5.72
CA VAL A 274 -12.54 -1.97 -6.21
C VAL A 274 -12.29 -0.48 -6.48
N GLY A 275 -13.29 0.17 -7.08
CA GLY A 275 -13.28 1.61 -7.29
C GLY A 275 -13.19 2.41 -5.99
N PHE A 276 -13.89 1.97 -4.94
CA PHE A 276 -13.83 2.58 -3.61
C PHE A 276 -12.42 2.47 -3.01
N GLY A 277 -11.88 1.25 -2.88
CA GLY A 277 -10.57 1.03 -2.30
C GLY A 277 -9.47 1.82 -3.03
N ARG A 278 -9.48 1.77 -4.36
CA ARG A 278 -8.53 2.52 -5.17
C ARG A 278 -8.58 4.04 -4.94
N ARG A 279 -9.79 4.61 -4.79
CA ARG A 279 -9.98 6.04 -4.59
C ARG A 279 -9.77 6.52 -3.15
N ASN A 280 -9.85 5.61 -2.18
CA ASN A 280 -9.74 5.97 -0.76
C ASN A 280 -8.43 5.48 -0.13
N PHE A 281 -7.89 4.34 -0.59
CA PHE A 281 -6.68 3.72 -0.02
C PHE A 281 -5.42 3.99 -0.85
N MET A 282 -5.58 4.24 -2.18
CA MET A 282 -4.48 4.53 -3.10
C MET A 282 -4.40 6.00 -3.50
N VAL A 283 -4.98 6.89 -2.69
CA VAL A 283 -4.95 8.36 -2.90
C VAL A 283 -4.79 9.03 -1.53
N PRO A 284 -3.77 9.89 -1.33
CA PRO A 284 -2.70 10.24 -2.27
C PRO A 284 -1.93 9.03 -2.78
N LEU A 285 -1.14 9.21 -3.85
CA LEU A 285 -0.36 8.12 -4.44
C LEU A 285 0.60 7.55 -3.38
N PRO A 286 0.53 6.25 -3.05
CA PRO A 286 1.44 5.67 -2.07
C PRO A 286 2.89 5.70 -2.56
N GLU A 287 3.81 6.13 -1.70
CA GLU A 287 5.25 6.08 -1.89
C GLU A 287 5.82 5.17 -0.81
N VAL A 288 6.42 4.07 -1.23
CA VAL A 288 6.87 2.97 -0.37
C VAL A 288 8.14 2.33 -0.94
N ASP A 289 8.88 1.59 -0.11
CA ASP A 289 10.10 0.91 -0.55
C ASP A 289 9.84 -0.48 -1.14
N SER A 290 8.70 -1.12 -0.81
CA SER A 290 8.41 -2.48 -1.25
C SER A 290 6.91 -2.75 -1.42
N PHE A 291 6.57 -3.89 -2.06
CA PHE A 291 5.21 -4.42 -2.08
C PHE A 291 4.71 -4.81 -0.69
N GLU A 292 5.58 -5.21 0.21
CA GLU A 292 5.25 -5.57 1.58
C GLU A 292 4.72 -4.35 2.34
N GLU A 293 5.45 -3.24 2.32
CA GLU A 293 5.04 -1.97 2.91
C GLU A 293 3.74 -1.42 2.29
N LEU A 294 3.60 -1.55 0.95
CA LEU A 294 2.34 -1.19 0.28
C LEU A 294 1.17 -2.02 0.81
N ASN A 295 1.38 -3.31 1.03
CA ASN A 295 0.35 -4.21 1.51
C ASN A 295 0.02 -3.99 3.00
N GLU A 296 1.00 -3.64 3.81
CA GLU A 296 0.77 -3.18 5.19
C GLU A 296 -0.07 -1.90 5.24
N HIS A 297 0.27 -0.93 4.37
CA HIS A 297 -0.55 0.29 4.22
C HIS A 297 -1.99 -0.04 3.83
N LEU A 298 -2.20 -0.90 2.82
CA LEU A 298 -3.54 -1.30 2.37
C LEU A 298 -4.32 -2.04 3.45
N LEU A 299 -3.67 -2.92 4.20
CA LEU A 299 -4.28 -3.64 5.32
C LEU A 299 -4.71 -2.67 6.44
N ALA A 300 -3.87 -1.70 6.77
CA ALA A 300 -4.21 -0.66 7.75
C ALA A 300 -5.43 0.16 7.31
N GLN A 301 -5.55 0.48 6.01
CA GLN A 301 -6.72 1.17 5.45
C GLN A 301 -7.98 0.29 5.51
N CYS A 302 -7.87 -1.02 5.25
CA CYS A 302 -8.97 -1.97 5.39
C CYS A 302 -9.48 -2.04 6.83
N LEU A 303 -8.57 -2.10 7.81
CA LEU A 303 -8.93 -2.10 9.24
C LEU A 303 -9.54 -0.77 9.69
N ALA A 304 -9.06 0.36 9.16
CA ALA A 304 -9.64 1.68 9.46
C ALA A 304 -11.06 1.82 8.89
N ASP A 305 -11.37 1.16 7.77
CA ASP A 305 -12.70 1.18 7.13
C ASP A 305 -13.78 0.47 7.98
N ASP A 306 -13.40 -0.39 8.92
CA ASP A 306 -14.31 -1.07 9.83
C ASP A 306 -15.15 -0.10 10.69
N ARG A 307 -14.65 1.13 10.91
CA ARG A 307 -15.36 2.19 11.65
C ARG A 307 -16.43 2.89 10.83
N ARG A 308 -16.49 2.67 9.53
CA ARG A 308 -17.42 3.31 8.61
C ARG A 308 -18.80 2.68 8.70
N ARG A 309 -19.86 3.51 8.61
CA ARG A 309 -21.24 3.08 8.41
C ARG A 309 -21.61 3.17 6.93
N VAL A 310 -22.30 2.17 6.42
CA VAL A 310 -22.69 2.07 5.00
C VAL A 310 -24.21 2.06 4.86
N ASP A 311 -24.72 2.78 3.88
CA ASP A 311 -26.12 2.71 3.41
C ASP A 311 -27.19 2.85 4.51
N ARG A 312 -27.04 3.78 5.45
CA ARG A 312 -27.96 3.99 6.58
C ARG A 312 -28.06 2.81 7.54
N GLN A 313 -27.10 1.90 7.51
CA GLN A 313 -27.02 0.83 8.51
C GLN A 313 -26.84 1.43 9.91
N PRO A 314 -27.53 0.91 10.93
CA PRO A 314 -27.40 1.40 12.30
C PRO A 314 -26.02 1.10 12.90
N VAL A 315 -25.36 0.04 12.41
CA VAL A 315 -24.07 -0.48 12.89
C VAL A 315 -22.93 -0.13 11.93
N THR A 316 -21.71 -0.15 12.44
CA THR A 316 -20.48 -0.02 11.65
C THR A 316 -20.17 -1.33 10.92
N ILE A 317 -19.24 -1.27 9.93
CA ILE A 317 -18.76 -2.47 9.24
C ILE A 317 -18.18 -3.48 10.22
N GLY A 318 -17.38 -3.02 11.20
CA GLY A 318 -16.78 -3.88 12.21
C GLY A 318 -17.81 -4.56 13.12
N GLU A 319 -18.82 -3.82 13.59
CA GLU A 319 -19.92 -4.39 14.37
C GLU A 319 -20.74 -5.41 13.57
N ALA A 320 -21.03 -5.12 12.31
CA ALA A 320 -21.70 -6.06 11.41
C ALA A 320 -20.84 -7.32 11.15
N TRP A 321 -19.52 -7.16 11.04
CA TRP A 321 -18.59 -8.29 10.88
C TRP A 321 -18.54 -9.18 12.12
N GLU A 322 -18.55 -8.63 13.33
CA GLU A 322 -18.62 -9.46 14.55
C GLU A 322 -19.91 -10.31 14.60
N MET A 323 -21.02 -9.81 14.05
CA MET A 323 -22.25 -10.59 13.88
C MET A 323 -22.12 -11.65 12.78
N GLU A 324 -21.40 -11.37 11.69
CA GLU A 324 -21.23 -12.26 10.54
C GLU A 324 -20.23 -13.39 10.81
N LYS A 325 -19.17 -13.11 11.58
CA LYS A 325 -18.06 -14.01 11.85
C LYS A 325 -18.42 -15.41 12.33
N PRO A 326 -19.39 -15.62 13.25
CA PRO A 326 -19.79 -16.97 13.65
C PRO A 326 -20.43 -17.82 12.54
N HIS A 327 -20.87 -17.20 11.44
CA HIS A 327 -21.52 -17.85 10.30
C HIS A 327 -20.55 -18.18 9.15
N LEU A 328 -19.30 -17.73 9.24
CA LEU A 328 -18.24 -18.07 8.28
C LEU A 328 -17.78 -19.52 8.51
N LEU A 329 -17.34 -20.19 7.44
CA LEU A 329 -16.66 -21.49 7.55
C LEU A 329 -15.31 -21.31 8.27
N PRO A 330 -14.89 -22.29 9.08
CA PRO A 330 -13.63 -22.22 9.81
C PRO A 330 -12.42 -22.27 8.86
N LEU A 331 -11.34 -21.63 9.28
CA LEU A 331 -10.06 -21.76 8.59
C LEU A 331 -9.49 -23.18 8.78
N PRO A 332 -8.88 -23.79 7.74
CA PRO A 332 -8.18 -25.06 7.88
C PRO A 332 -6.93 -24.92 8.77
N GLU A 333 -6.46 -26.02 9.33
CA GLU A 333 -5.22 -26.04 10.13
C GLU A 333 -3.97 -25.62 9.34
N ARG A 334 -3.96 -25.89 8.03
CA ARG A 334 -2.87 -25.54 7.13
C ARG A 334 -3.40 -24.77 5.94
N ASP A 335 -2.74 -23.68 5.62
CA ASP A 335 -3.06 -22.90 4.43
C ASP A 335 -2.71 -23.67 3.14
N PHE A 336 -3.43 -23.35 2.09
CA PHE A 336 -3.12 -23.80 0.76
C PHE A 336 -1.76 -23.23 0.30
N ASP A 337 -0.92 -24.06 -0.30
CA ASP A 337 0.38 -23.64 -0.82
C ASP A 337 0.21 -22.87 -2.15
N CYS A 338 0.18 -21.53 -2.05
CA CYS A 338 -0.13 -20.61 -3.14
C CYS A 338 1.04 -20.43 -4.12
N CYS A 339 1.59 -21.54 -4.64
CA CYS A 339 2.72 -21.52 -5.55
C CYS A 339 2.43 -22.24 -6.87
N VAL A 340 3.25 -21.95 -7.87
CA VAL A 340 3.38 -22.76 -9.09
C VAL A 340 4.61 -23.63 -8.96
N ILE A 341 4.41 -24.95 -9.02
CA ILE A 341 5.48 -25.94 -8.89
C ILE A 341 6.01 -26.27 -10.28
N ARG A 342 7.33 -26.23 -10.45
CA ARG A 342 8.04 -26.58 -11.69
C ARG A 342 9.27 -27.42 -11.40
N PRO A 343 9.49 -28.55 -12.11
CA PRO A 343 10.80 -29.18 -12.13
C PRO A 343 11.79 -28.25 -12.87
N VAL A 344 12.99 -28.13 -12.34
CA VAL A 344 14.03 -27.27 -12.92
C VAL A 344 15.38 -27.98 -12.92
N THR A 345 16.26 -27.53 -13.81
CA THR A 345 17.62 -28.06 -13.93
C THR A 345 18.61 -26.94 -13.58
N LEU A 346 19.72 -27.36 -12.97
CA LEU A 346 20.82 -26.47 -12.63
C LEU A 346 21.70 -26.22 -13.84
N ASN A 347 22.01 -24.96 -14.13
CA ASN A 347 23.00 -24.62 -15.15
C ASN A 347 24.45 -24.71 -14.59
N PRO A 348 25.50 -24.67 -15.42
CA PRO A 348 26.89 -24.72 -14.96
C PRO A 348 27.33 -23.59 -14.01
N TYR A 349 26.53 -22.54 -13.87
CA TYR A 349 26.79 -21.41 -12.98
C TYR A 349 26.02 -21.52 -11.65
N CYS A 350 25.55 -22.72 -11.30
CA CYS A 350 24.73 -22.95 -10.11
C CYS A 350 23.48 -22.05 -10.04
N GLN A 351 22.73 -21.99 -11.14
CA GLN A 351 21.49 -21.20 -11.23
C GLN A 351 20.38 -22.04 -11.85
N VAL A 352 19.14 -21.79 -11.42
CA VAL A 352 17.91 -22.24 -12.05
C VAL A 352 17.22 -21.09 -12.76
N VAL A 353 16.41 -21.39 -13.79
CA VAL A 353 15.74 -20.38 -14.61
C VAL A 353 14.24 -20.40 -14.37
N LEU A 354 13.67 -19.25 -14.08
CA LEU A 354 12.22 -19.00 -14.03
C LEU A 354 11.88 -17.72 -14.82
N ASP A 355 10.96 -17.82 -15.76
CA ASP A 355 10.46 -16.67 -16.55
C ASP A 355 11.61 -15.77 -17.10
N THR A 356 12.67 -16.40 -17.68
CA THR A 356 13.93 -15.83 -18.20
C THR A 356 14.94 -15.33 -17.15
N ASN A 357 14.56 -15.25 -15.87
CA ASN A 357 15.44 -14.83 -14.79
C ASN A 357 16.18 -16.02 -14.17
N ARG A 358 17.40 -15.78 -13.73
CA ARG A 358 18.31 -16.79 -13.17
C ARG A 358 18.46 -16.59 -11.67
N TYR A 359 18.20 -17.63 -10.91
CA TYR A 359 18.24 -17.65 -9.44
C TYR A 359 19.36 -18.56 -8.98
N SER A 360 20.24 -18.09 -8.10
CA SER A 360 21.36 -18.86 -7.61
C SER A 360 20.95 -19.95 -6.62
N VAL A 361 21.73 -21.01 -6.59
CA VAL A 361 21.57 -22.16 -5.68
C VAL A 361 22.93 -22.43 -5.03
N PRO A 362 23.01 -22.90 -3.76
CA PRO A 362 24.27 -23.24 -3.12
C PRO A 362 25.15 -24.13 -3.98
N ALA A 363 26.41 -23.73 -4.16
CA ALA A 363 27.33 -24.37 -5.10
C ALA A 363 28.10 -25.59 -4.54
N GLU A 364 27.76 -26.03 -3.34
CA GLU A 364 28.46 -27.10 -2.62
C GLU A 364 28.28 -28.48 -3.27
N ARG A 365 27.17 -28.70 -3.98
CA ARG A 365 26.78 -29.99 -4.54
C ARG A 365 26.17 -29.83 -5.92
N ALA A 366 26.36 -30.86 -6.76
CA ALA A 366 25.65 -31.02 -8.03
C ALA A 366 24.25 -31.56 -7.75
N TYR A 367 23.28 -30.67 -7.61
CA TYR A 367 21.90 -31.07 -7.38
C TYR A 367 21.25 -31.65 -8.63
N ARG A 368 20.49 -32.75 -8.47
CA ARG A 368 19.64 -33.33 -9.50
C ARG A 368 18.18 -33.27 -9.02
N ASN A 369 17.24 -33.20 -9.95
CA ASN A 369 15.80 -33.23 -9.65
C ASN A 369 15.38 -32.09 -8.69
N LEU A 370 15.77 -30.87 -9.02
CA LEU A 370 15.34 -29.69 -8.28
C LEU A 370 13.88 -29.35 -8.59
N VAL A 371 13.18 -28.93 -7.58
CA VAL A 371 11.81 -28.40 -7.68
C VAL A 371 11.81 -26.92 -7.32
N LEU A 372 11.18 -26.11 -8.16
CA LEU A 372 11.02 -24.68 -7.93
C LEU A 372 9.56 -24.41 -7.57
N LYS A 373 9.32 -23.72 -6.46
CA LYS A 373 8.04 -23.17 -6.02
C LYS A 373 8.04 -21.67 -6.25
N ALA A 374 7.21 -21.19 -7.18
CA ALA A 374 7.08 -19.78 -7.49
C ALA A 374 5.85 -19.19 -6.80
N TYR A 375 6.07 -18.39 -5.76
CA TYR A 375 5.06 -17.59 -5.06
C TYR A 375 4.92 -16.19 -5.70
N PRO A 376 3.95 -15.36 -5.29
CA PRO A 376 3.83 -14.01 -5.81
C PRO A 376 5.06 -13.13 -5.58
N PHE A 377 5.72 -13.25 -4.42
CA PHE A 377 6.82 -12.36 -4.02
C PHE A 377 8.15 -13.08 -3.81
N ARG A 378 8.18 -14.43 -3.79
CA ARG A 378 9.39 -15.21 -3.58
C ARG A 378 9.45 -16.42 -4.50
N VAL A 379 10.64 -16.95 -4.65
CA VAL A 379 10.94 -18.20 -5.37
C VAL A 379 11.74 -19.08 -4.44
N ASP A 380 11.19 -20.24 -4.09
CA ASP A 380 11.87 -21.24 -3.28
C ASP A 380 12.36 -22.39 -4.19
N ILE A 381 13.60 -22.79 -4.01
CA ILE A 381 14.20 -23.92 -4.72
C ILE A 381 14.39 -25.05 -3.71
N LEU A 382 13.86 -26.23 -4.04
CA LEU A 382 13.83 -27.38 -3.17
C LEU A 382 14.68 -28.52 -3.76
N TYR A 383 15.35 -29.22 -2.86
CA TYR A 383 16.02 -30.49 -3.12
C TYR A 383 15.58 -31.48 -2.05
N LEU A 384 15.03 -32.65 -2.48
CA LEU A 384 14.49 -33.67 -1.55
C LEU A 384 13.55 -33.05 -0.49
N ASP A 385 12.58 -32.27 -0.96
CA ASP A 385 11.56 -31.54 -0.15
C ASP A 385 12.10 -30.52 0.87
N LYS A 386 13.41 -30.28 0.89
CA LYS A 386 14.02 -29.22 1.70
C LYS A 386 14.28 -27.98 0.85
N VAL A 387 13.91 -26.82 1.37
CA VAL A 387 14.26 -25.54 0.76
C VAL A 387 15.76 -25.33 0.91
N ILE A 388 16.46 -25.23 -0.22
CA ILE A 388 17.92 -25.01 -0.29
C ILE A 388 18.27 -23.57 -0.68
N ALA A 389 17.34 -22.86 -1.31
CA ALA A 389 17.48 -21.44 -1.62
C ALA A 389 16.11 -20.78 -1.68
N SER A 390 16.03 -19.53 -1.21
CA SER A 390 14.85 -18.67 -1.29
C SER A 390 15.28 -17.28 -1.76
N HIS A 391 14.60 -16.76 -2.77
CA HIS A 391 14.91 -15.47 -3.37
C HIS A 391 13.68 -14.60 -3.54
N PRO A 392 13.79 -13.26 -3.50
CA PRO A 392 12.76 -12.36 -3.98
C PRO A 392 12.43 -12.68 -5.46
N ARG A 393 11.14 -12.77 -5.79
CA ARG A 393 10.72 -13.02 -7.17
C ARG A 393 10.93 -11.80 -8.04
N CYS A 394 11.68 -11.95 -9.12
CA CYS A 394 11.91 -10.92 -10.12
C CYS A 394 10.90 -11.05 -11.26
N TYR A 395 10.25 -9.94 -11.63
CA TYR A 395 9.33 -9.82 -12.76
C TYR A 395 9.94 -9.11 -13.96
N GLY A 396 11.21 -8.74 -13.89
CA GLY A 396 12.01 -8.27 -15.01
C GLY A 396 12.32 -9.39 -16.00
N ARG A 397 13.19 -9.11 -16.96
CA ARG A 397 13.67 -10.09 -17.92
C ARG A 397 15.19 -10.21 -17.87
N GLU A 398 15.70 -11.42 -18.04
CA GLU A 398 17.14 -11.74 -18.15
C GLU A 398 17.97 -11.25 -16.96
N GLN A 399 17.34 -11.17 -15.78
CA GLN A 399 18.00 -10.74 -14.57
C GLN A 399 18.68 -11.92 -13.87
N ASP A 400 19.83 -11.63 -13.24
CA ASP A 400 20.51 -12.56 -12.35
C ASP A 400 20.21 -12.17 -10.89
N ILE A 401 19.55 -13.04 -10.17
CA ILE A 401 19.25 -12.91 -8.76
C ILE A 401 20.22 -13.80 -8.00
N PHE A 402 21.27 -13.18 -7.44
CA PHE A 402 22.30 -13.86 -6.71
C PHE A 402 22.13 -13.70 -5.21
N ASP A 403 22.30 -14.81 -4.51
CA ASP A 403 22.77 -14.81 -3.13
C ASP A 403 24.28 -15.04 -3.18
N PRO A 404 25.13 -14.07 -2.79
CA PRO A 404 26.57 -14.23 -2.84
C PRO A 404 27.09 -15.35 -1.95
N LEU A 405 26.37 -15.68 -0.87
CA LEU A 405 26.70 -16.76 0.06
C LEU A 405 26.75 -18.11 -0.66
N HIS A 406 25.89 -18.31 -1.67
CA HIS A 406 25.85 -19.56 -2.45
C HIS A 406 27.17 -19.88 -3.17
N TYR A 407 28.00 -18.87 -3.42
CA TYR A 407 29.27 -19.03 -4.19
C TYR A 407 30.52 -19.03 -3.31
N LEU A 408 30.40 -18.74 -2.00
CA LEU A 408 31.54 -18.71 -1.09
C LEU A 408 32.35 -20.03 -1.06
N PRO A 409 31.74 -21.23 -1.09
CA PRO A 409 32.48 -22.48 -1.14
C PRO A 409 33.34 -22.63 -2.40
N LEU A 410 32.89 -22.12 -3.55
CA LEU A 410 33.67 -22.11 -4.80
C LEU A 410 34.85 -21.13 -4.73
N LEU A 411 34.65 -19.99 -4.07
CA LEU A 411 35.69 -18.98 -3.91
C LEU A 411 36.77 -19.42 -2.92
N GLU A 412 36.40 -20.20 -1.92
CA GLU A 412 37.38 -20.82 -1.02
C GLU A 412 38.28 -21.81 -1.78
N GLN A 413 37.71 -22.60 -2.71
CA GLN A 413 38.47 -23.50 -3.59
C GLN A 413 39.30 -22.75 -4.65
N ARG A 414 38.77 -21.62 -5.16
CA ARG A 414 39.35 -20.84 -6.27
C ARG A 414 39.50 -19.36 -5.90
N PRO A 415 40.35 -19.02 -4.95
CA PRO A 415 40.45 -17.65 -4.42
C PRO A 415 40.83 -16.60 -5.48
N GLY A 416 41.56 -16.96 -6.54
CA GLY A 416 41.87 -16.07 -7.65
C GLY A 416 40.66 -15.55 -8.44
N ALA A 417 39.50 -16.16 -8.30
CA ALA A 417 38.25 -15.70 -8.94
C ALA A 417 37.52 -14.59 -8.14
N PHE A 418 37.94 -14.31 -6.91
CA PHE A 418 37.22 -13.43 -5.97
C PHE A 418 36.95 -12.03 -6.55
N GLU A 419 37.99 -11.37 -7.09
CA GLU A 419 37.91 -10.01 -7.63
C GLU A 419 37.01 -9.90 -8.88
N HIS A 420 36.79 -11.02 -9.61
CA HIS A 420 36.06 -11.04 -10.86
C HIS A 420 34.69 -11.71 -10.74
N ALA A 421 34.40 -12.39 -9.62
CA ALA A 421 33.14 -13.08 -9.39
C ALA A 421 31.95 -12.10 -9.35
N LYS A 422 31.04 -12.20 -10.32
CA LYS A 422 29.90 -11.27 -10.47
C LYS A 422 29.04 -11.15 -9.20
N PRO A 423 28.71 -12.22 -8.44
CA PRO A 423 28.00 -12.12 -7.17
C PRO A 423 28.74 -11.28 -6.14
N ILE A 424 30.03 -11.49 -6.00
CA ILE A 424 30.88 -10.73 -5.05
C ILE A 424 31.00 -9.27 -5.46
N ARG A 425 31.26 -9.00 -6.73
CA ARG A 425 31.35 -7.62 -7.23
C ARG A 425 30.05 -6.82 -7.04
N ARG A 426 28.89 -7.47 -7.09
CA ARG A 426 27.62 -6.83 -6.77
C ARG A 426 27.49 -6.57 -5.28
N TRP A 427 27.71 -7.58 -4.45
CA TRP A 427 27.65 -7.47 -3.00
C TRP A 427 28.63 -6.46 -2.44
N ARG A 428 29.85 -6.41 -2.98
CA ARG A 428 30.91 -5.47 -2.58
C ARG A 428 30.53 -3.99 -2.69
N LYS A 429 29.55 -3.65 -3.52
CA LYS A 429 29.03 -2.28 -3.63
C LYS A 429 28.17 -1.86 -2.43
N GLU A 430 27.63 -2.82 -1.71
CA GLU A 430 26.65 -2.65 -0.65
C GLU A 430 27.20 -3.04 0.73
N TRP A 431 28.33 -3.74 0.76
CA TRP A 431 28.87 -4.20 2.03
C TRP A 431 29.54 -3.05 2.85
N PRO A 432 29.61 -3.18 4.20
CA PRO A 432 30.19 -2.15 5.05
C PRO A 432 31.67 -1.87 4.73
N PRO A 433 32.13 -0.60 4.81
CA PRO A 433 33.55 -0.24 4.54
C PRO A 433 34.56 -0.98 5.43
N VAL A 434 34.12 -1.50 6.58
CA VAL A 434 34.98 -2.27 7.49
C VAL A 434 35.49 -3.55 6.83
N TYR A 435 34.74 -4.15 5.91
CA TYR A 435 35.15 -5.37 5.21
C TYR A 435 36.31 -5.11 4.24
N GLU A 436 36.29 -3.96 3.55
CA GLU A 436 37.45 -3.56 2.71
C GLU A 436 38.72 -3.35 3.54
N ARG A 437 38.57 -2.72 4.72
CA ARG A 437 39.72 -2.53 5.63
C ARG A 437 40.25 -3.86 6.15
N PHE A 438 39.40 -4.77 6.52
CA PHE A 438 39.78 -6.10 7.01
C PHE A 438 40.46 -6.91 5.91
N LEU A 439 39.89 -6.91 4.68
CA LEU A 439 40.47 -7.58 3.52
C LEU A 439 41.86 -6.99 3.18
N GLY A 440 42.02 -5.66 3.18
CA GLY A 440 43.31 -4.99 2.95
C GLY A 440 44.35 -5.43 3.95
N ARG A 441 43.99 -5.48 5.25
CA ARG A 441 44.93 -5.94 6.30
C ARG A 441 45.31 -7.41 6.16
N LEU A 442 44.36 -8.27 5.74
CA LEU A 442 44.63 -9.69 5.43
C LEU A 442 45.63 -9.82 4.24
N GLN A 443 45.48 -8.98 3.23
CA GLN A 443 46.35 -8.98 2.03
C GLN A 443 47.79 -8.49 2.35
N GLU A 444 47.94 -7.56 3.29
CA GLU A 444 49.24 -7.11 3.78
C GLU A 444 50.03 -8.21 4.53
N GLN A 445 49.32 -9.12 5.20
CA GLN A 445 49.94 -10.17 6.04
C GLN A 445 50.23 -11.49 5.31
N GLY A 446 49.63 -11.74 4.15
CA GLY A 446 49.69 -13.06 3.54
C GLY A 446 49.78 -13.08 2.00
N LEU A 447 50.07 -14.27 1.48
CA LEU A 447 49.97 -14.54 0.05
C LEU A 447 48.52 -14.43 -0.40
N ASN A 448 48.25 -13.77 -1.52
CA ASN A 448 46.91 -13.43 -2.01
C ASN A 448 45.82 -14.52 -1.90
N GLY A 449 46.17 -15.78 -2.17
CA GLY A 449 45.20 -16.87 -2.12
C GLY A 449 44.75 -17.25 -0.70
N GLN A 450 45.62 -17.15 0.29
CA GLN A 450 45.32 -17.48 1.69
C GLN A 450 44.49 -16.36 2.34
N SER A 451 44.83 -15.13 2.08
CA SER A 451 44.07 -13.96 2.56
C SER A 451 42.63 -13.98 2.11
N ILE A 452 42.37 -14.36 0.85
CA ILE A 452 41.00 -14.50 0.33
C ILE A 452 40.27 -15.67 1.00
N ARG A 453 40.93 -16.79 1.26
CA ARG A 453 40.28 -17.92 1.98
C ARG A 453 39.87 -17.52 3.40
N GLU A 454 40.76 -16.84 4.13
CA GLU A 454 40.44 -16.31 5.46
C GLU A 454 39.24 -15.33 5.38
N PHE A 455 39.25 -14.41 4.41
CA PHE A 455 38.13 -13.49 4.25
C PHE A 455 36.82 -14.19 3.90
N VAL A 456 36.86 -15.19 3.01
CA VAL A 456 35.69 -16.00 2.68
C VAL A 456 35.11 -16.73 3.91
N ARG A 457 35.97 -17.17 4.84
CA ARG A 457 35.49 -17.76 6.12
C ARG A 457 34.73 -16.72 6.95
N VAL A 458 35.23 -15.50 7.05
CA VAL A 458 34.51 -14.41 7.71
C VAL A 458 33.16 -14.15 7.03
N LEU A 459 33.11 -14.10 5.69
CA LEU A 459 31.86 -13.90 4.95
C LEU A 459 30.87 -15.06 5.16
N LYS A 460 31.33 -16.30 5.39
CA LYS A 460 30.47 -17.44 5.67
C LYS A 460 29.71 -17.30 6.99
N LEU A 461 30.17 -16.49 7.94
CA LEU A 461 29.46 -16.23 9.20
C LEU A 461 28.06 -15.62 8.98
N HIS A 462 27.83 -15.01 7.81
CA HIS A 462 26.50 -14.53 7.41
C HIS A 462 25.46 -15.64 7.19
N HIS A 463 25.86 -16.92 7.08
CA HIS A 463 24.89 -18.01 7.03
C HIS A 463 24.11 -18.15 8.33
N ASP A 464 24.79 -17.98 9.47
CA ASP A 464 24.26 -18.31 10.78
C ASP A 464 23.97 -17.08 11.64
N HIS A 465 24.50 -15.90 11.23
CA HIS A 465 24.46 -14.69 12.03
C HIS A 465 23.96 -13.46 11.26
N PRO A 466 23.19 -12.57 11.91
CA PRO A 466 22.74 -11.31 11.29
C PRO A 466 23.93 -10.44 10.84
N ALA A 467 23.80 -9.80 9.68
CA ALA A 467 24.86 -8.99 9.07
C ALA A 467 25.44 -7.93 10.04
N ARG A 468 24.60 -7.29 10.83
CA ARG A 468 25.02 -6.28 11.83
C ARG A 468 25.96 -6.85 12.88
N LEU A 469 25.74 -8.09 13.35
CA LEU A 469 26.61 -8.73 14.33
C LEU A 469 27.96 -9.13 13.73
N VAL A 470 27.96 -9.65 12.51
CA VAL A 470 29.20 -9.98 11.80
C VAL A 470 30.01 -8.70 11.53
N GLU A 471 29.37 -7.61 11.11
CA GLU A 471 30.01 -6.31 10.95
C GLU A 471 30.67 -5.81 12.24
N GLN A 472 29.95 -5.88 13.36
CA GLN A 472 30.47 -5.48 14.68
C GLN A 472 31.65 -6.37 15.11
N ALA A 473 31.58 -7.68 14.88
CA ALA A 473 32.68 -8.61 15.17
C ALA A 473 33.93 -8.31 14.36
N VAL A 474 33.77 -8.02 13.05
CA VAL A 474 34.90 -7.61 12.18
C VAL A 474 35.51 -6.29 12.64
N LYS A 475 34.68 -5.33 13.05
CA LYS A 475 35.16 -4.06 13.60
C LYS A 475 35.97 -4.26 14.87
N GLN A 476 35.45 -5.06 15.80
CA GLN A 476 36.11 -5.37 17.09
C GLN A 476 37.42 -6.15 16.87
N ALA A 477 37.44 -7.12 15.96
CA ALA A 477 38.65 -7.86 15.60
C ALA A 477 39.74 -6.95 15.02
N LEU A 478 39.37 -5.97 14.18
CA LEU A 478 40.30 -4.95 13.69
C LEU A 478 40.86 -4.08 14.81
N GLU A 479 40.03 -3.66 15.78
CA GLU A 479 40.45 -2.86 16.95
C GLU A 479 41.41 -3.64 17.85
N TYR A 480 41.23 -4.94 18.00
CA TYR A 480 42.12 -5.82 18.76
C TYR A 480 43.38 -6.26 17.96
N GLY A 481 43.47 -5.91 16.68
CA GLY A 481 44.56 -6.36 15.83
C GLY A 481 44.49 -7.85 15.44
N CYS A 482 43.37 -8.50 15.67
CA CYS A 482 43.13 -9.92 15.33
C CYS A 482 42.72 -10.06 13.86
N ILE A 483 43.66 -10.05 12.94
CA ILE A 483 43.39 -10.09 11.49
C ILE A 483 43.35 -11.53 10.99
N ARG A 484 42.37 -12.32 11.48
CA ARG A 484 42.12 -13.74 11.10
C ARG A 484 40.66 -14.08 11.30
N ALA A 485 40.15 -15.08 10.60
CA ALA A 485 38.77 -15.55 10.74
C ALA A 485 38.45 -15.98 12.17
N ASP A 486 39.35 -16.75 12.80
CA ASP A 486 39.19 -17.22 14.19
C ASP A 486 39.02 -16.04 15.19
N GLY A 487 39.75 -14.91 14.95
CA GLY A 487 39.61 -13.71 15.77
C GLY A 487 38.24 -13.05 15.61
N VAL A 488 37.69 -13.03 14.40
CA VAL A 488 36.34 -12.52 14.15
C VAL A 488 35.28 -13.43 14.79
N GLU A 489 35.45 -14.76 14.70
CA GLU A 489 34.56 -15.74 15.35
C GLU A 489 34.55 -15.55 16.88
N LEU A 490 35.73 -15.34 17.49
CA LEU A 490 35.83 -15.07 18.92
C LEU A 490 35.10 -13.77 19.30
N CYS A 491 35.32 -12.69 18.58
CA CYS A 491 34.60 -11.43 18.81
C CYS A 491 33.08 -11.62 18.65
N LEU A 492 32.66 -12.40 17.65
CA LEU A 492 31.24 -12.70 17.44
C LEU A 492 30.62 -13.48 18.63
N HIS A 493 31.35 -14.48 19.14
CA HIS A 493 30.94 -15.21 20.35
C HIS A 493 30.83 -14.30 21.57
N GLN A 494 31.75 -13.38 21.75
CA GLN A 494 31.70 -12.39 22.83
C GLN A 494 30.47 -11.47 22.71
N LEU A 495 30.11 -11.06 21.50
CA LEU A 495 28.91 -10.24 21.25
C LEU A 495 27.61 -11.00 21.49
N LEU A 496 27.61 -12.31 21.24
CA LEU A 496 26.43 -13.17 21.47
C LEU A 496 26.24 -13.54 22.94
N SER A 497 27.33 -13.59 23.74
CA SER A 497 27.31 -14.01 25.11
C SER A 497 28.10 -13.04 26.01
N PRO A 498 27.67 -11.75 26.10
CA PRO A 498 28.43 -10.73 26.81
C PRO A 498 28.56 -10.98 28.33
N ASP A 499 27.63 -11.74 28.91
CA ASP A 499 27.51 -11.93 30.35
C ASP A 499 27.86 -13.37 30.83
N THR A 500 28.48 -14.18 29.98
CA THR A 500 28.94 -15.50 30.48
C THR A 500 30.24 -15.28 31.24
N PRO A 501 30.22 -15.25 32.58
CA PRO A 501 31.47 -15.17 33.33
C PRO A 501 32.27 -16.42 32.96
N VAL A 502 33.46 -16.21 32.38
CA VAL A 502 34.42 -17.31 32.22
C VAL A 502 34.65 -17.87 33.63
N PRO A 503 34.21 -19.10 33.94
CA PRO A 503 34.43 -19.65 35.25
C PRO A 503 35.96 -19.64 35.44
N SER A 504 36.41 -18.93 36.48
CA SER A 504 37.82 -18.97 36.83
C SER A 504 38.19 -20.44 37.04
N LEU A 505 39.14 -20.92 36.26
CA LEU A 505 39.67 -22.28 36.43
C LEU A 505 40.07 -22.44 37.90
N SER A 506 39.29 -23.22 38.65
CA SER A 506 39.71 -23.60 39.99
C SER A 506 40.88 -24.54 39.87
N LEU A 507 42.10 -24.03 40.09
CA LEU A 507 43.30 -24.84 40.11
C LEU A 507 43.31 -25.85 41.23
N ALA A 508 42.36 -25.72 42.21
CA ALA A 508 42.18 -26.67 43.30
C ALA A 508 41.79 -28.07 42.83
N ASP A 509 41.07 -28.18 41.70
CA ASP A 509 40.64 -29.47 41.14
C ASP A 509 41.67 -30.07 40.18
N LEU A 510 42.76 -29.36 39.88
CA LEU A 510 43.81 -29.79 38.96
C LEU A 510 45.20 -29.59 39.59
N PRO A 511 45.56 -30.35 40.66
CA PRO A 511 46.80 -30.13 41.41
C PRO A 511 48.09 -30.21 40.57
N LYS A 512 48.03 -30.87 39.40
CA LYS A 512 49.16 -30.91 38.45
C LYS A 512 49.43 -29.56 37.78
N TRP A 513 48.45 -28.65 37.76
CA TRP A 513 48.57 -27.32 37.11
C TRP A 513 48.76 -26.20 38.12
N ALA A 514 48.56 -26.47 39.42
CA ALA A 514 48.69 -25.47 40.48
C ALA A 514 50.15 -24.98 40.65
N THR A 515 51.12 -25.78 40.21
CA THR A 515 52.54 -25.45 40.25
C THR A 515 53.11 -25.00 38.89
N VAL A 516 52.28 -24.89 37.85
CA VAL A 516 52.72 -24.40 36.54
C VAL A 516 52.99 -22.91 36.66
N GLY A 517 54.22 -22.52 36.53
CA GLY A 517 54.72 -21.13 36.65
C GLY A 517 55.44 -20.85 37.94
N GLU A 518 55.41 -21.71 38.97
CA GLU A 518 56.23 -21.58 40.16
C GLU A 518 57.68 -22.04 39.99
N GLN A 519 57.94 -22.91 39.02
CA GLN A 519 59.29 -23.30 38.60
C GLN A 519 59.71 -22.46 37.42
N LEU A 520 60.77 -21.67 37.60
CA LEU A 520 61.43 -21.04 36.47
C LEU A 520 61.89 -22.14 35.49
N PRO A 521 61.70 -21.97 34.19
CA PRO A 521 62.16 -22.96 33.20
C PRO A 521 63.67 -23.11 33.34
N ASP A 522 64.13 -24.34 33.58
CA ASP A 522 65.55 -24.66 33.56
C ASP A 522 66.04 -24.57 32.11
N LEU A 523 66.65 -23.42 31.83
CA LEU A 523 67.20 -23.14 30.49
C LEU A 523 68.39 -24.05 30.13
N ASN A 524 69.05 -24.70 31.12
CA ASN A 524 70.13 -25.60 30.86
C ASN A 524 69.73 -26.87 30.09
N CYS A 525 68.43 -27.24 30.15
CA CYS A 525 67.95 -28.37 29.36
C CYS A 525 67.95 -28.07 27.84
N TYR A 526 67.95 -26.80 27.45
CA TYR A 526 68.01 -26.38 26.02
C TYR A 526 69.47 -26.32 25.50
N ASP A 527 70.45 -26.12 26.40
CA ASP A 527 71.87 -26.11 26.02
C ASP A 527 72.31 -27.52 25.58
N GLN A 528 71.68 -28.58 26.12
CA GLN A 528 71.92 -29.97 25.68
C GLN A 528 71.45 -30.27 24.26
N LEU A 529 70.58 -29.41 23.68
CA LEU A 529 70.14 -29.54 22.29
C LEU A 529 71.15 -28.88 21.33
N LEU A 530 71.95 -27.96 21.79
CA LEU A 530 73.00 -27.30 20.99
C LEU A 530 74.29 -28.12 20.91
N GLU A 531 74.52 -29.05 21.87
CA GLU A 531 75.67 -29.95 21.83
C GLU A 531 75.50 -31.17 20.89
N LYS A 532 74.37 -31.31 20.25
CA LYS A 532 74.04 -32.43 19.31
C LYS A 532 73.95 -32.00 17.84
N VAL A 533 74.50 -30.86 17.45
CA VAL A 533 74.59 -30.44 16.04
C VAL A 533 76.06 -30.54 15.60
#